data_c4b4597cca81c544988565fffd1a4527
#
_entry.id   c4b4597cca81c544988565fffd1a4527
#
_cell.length_a   1.000
_cell.length_b   1.000
_cell.length_c   1.000
_cell.angle_alpha   90.00
_cell.angle_beta   90.00
_cell.angle_gamma   90.00
#
_symmetry.space_group_name_H-M   'P 1'
#
loop_
_entity.id
_entity.type
_entity.pdbx_description
1 polymer ?
#
loop_
_entity_poly.entity_id
_entity_poly.type
_entity_poly.pdbx_seq_one_letter_code
_entity_poly.pdbx_strand_id
1 'polypeptide(L)'
;MASILEYLPGIPRSYWRDYVKAIEPTKPLVIPAGQRKVQLFPSDLTDKRGIVLQFAMNSNNPGITFYVVIDNRRIFANFTQLNDAGYTGYYIRDMPWLSEYNTTGNIYVVNLNTEIPFNNDVYAYVDNTTTSDAVIGSMGFHAIIFNKGFYKALADLKNGKE
;
A
#
# COMPACT_ATOMS: atom_id res chain seq x y z
N MET A 1 -22.59 8.25 -1.49
CA MET A 1 -22.57 7.02 -0.66
C MET A 1 -21.48 7.16 0.39
N ALA A 2 -21.81 6.89 1.63
CA ALA A 2 -20.83 7.00 2.73
C ALA A 2 -19.79 5.87 2.63
N SER A 3 -18.55 6.19 2.90
CA SER A 3 -17.46 5.22 3.00
C SER A 3 -17.67 4.32 4.22
N ILE A 4 -17.23 3.05 4.13
CA ILE A 4 -17.22 2.16 5.30
C ILE A 4 -16.44 2.78 6.45
N LEU A 5 -15.38 3.55 6.15
CA LEU A 5 -14.57 4.22 7.17
C LEU A 5 -15.38 5.17 8.05
N GLU A 6 -16.44 5.77 7.53
CA GLU A 6 -17.31 6.66 8.30
C GLU A 6 -18.09 5.93 9.38
N TYR A 7 -18.34 4.64 9.19
CA TYR A 7 -19.09 3.82 10.16
C TYR A 7 -18.20 3.16 11.20
N LEU A 8 -16.87 3.09 10.98
CA LEU A 8 -15.96 2.37 11.88
C LEU A 8 -16.03 2.83 13.34
N PRO A 9 -16.13 4.15 13.64
CA PRO A 9 -16.22 4.56 15.05
C PRO A 9 -17.43 4.00 15.79
N GLY A 10 -18.51 3.67 15.07
CA GLY A 10 -19.73 3.08 15.64
C GLY A 10 -19.69 1.55 15.72
N ILE A 11 -18.64 0.91 15.23
CA ILE A 11 -18.50 -0.55 15.22
C ILE A 11 -17.47 -0.94 16.27
N PRO A 12 -17.79 -1.86 17.19
CA PRO A 12 -16.85 -2.29 18.23
C PRO A 12 -15.53 -2.83 17.64
N ARG A 13 -14.42 -2.52 18.31
CA ARG A 13 -13.07 -2.91 17.86
C ARG A 13 -12.87 -4.41 17.81
N SER A 14 -13.72 -5.22 18.44
CA SER A 14 -13.67 -6.66 18.29
C SER A 14 -13.98 -7.15 16.88
N TYR A 15 -14.60 -6.32 16.04
CA TYR A 15 -14.99 -6.68 14.68
C TYR A 15 -14.02 -6.19 13.62
N TRP A 16 -13.03 -5.36 13.98
CA TRP A 16 -12.06 -4.85 13.03
C TRP A 16 -10.77 -4.44 13.73
N ARG A 17 -9.68 -4.40 12.97
CA ARG A 17 -8.38 -3.94 13.48
C ARG A 17 -7.57 -3.29 12.40
N ASP A 18 -6.66 -2.42 12.81
CA ASP A 18 -5.64 -1.89 11.92
C ASP A 18 -4.61 -2.99 11.61
N TYR A 19 -4.11 -2.96 10.38
CA TYR A 19 -3.02 -3.80 9.93
C TYR A 19 -1.97 -2.90 9.33
N VAL A 20 -0.79 -2.90 9.93
CA VAL A 20 0.31 -2.03 9.51
C VAL A 20 1.55 -2.87 9.28
N LYS A 21 2.18 -2.65 8.13
CA LYS A 21 3.51 -3.18 7.81
C LYS A 21 4.42 -2.03 7.48
N ALA A 22 5.70 -2.15 7.87
CA ALA A 22 6.67 -1.10 7.67
C ALA A 22 8.07 -1.67 7.43
N ILE A 23 8.84 -0.93 6.63
CA ILE A 23 10.29 -1.06 6.58
C ILE A 23 10.84 0.19 7.23
N GLU A 24 11.69 0.01 8.23
CA GLU A 24 12.24 1.12 9.01
C GLU A 24 13.65 1.49 8.51
N PRO A 25 14.05 2.76 8.62
CA PRO A 25 15.38 3.19 8.19
C PRO A 25 16.54 2.46 8.86
N THR A 26 16.33 1.91 10.06
CA THR A 26 17.33 1.13 10.78
C THR A 26 17.56 -0.26 10.21
N LYS A 27 16.60 -0.77 9.43
CA LYS A 27 16.67 -2.06 8.74
C LYS A 27 16.14 -1.92 7.32
N PRO A 28 16.85 -1.21 6.43
CA PRO A 28 16.38 -1.04 5.07
C PRO A 28 16.40 -2.36 4.32
N LEU A 29 15.55 -2.45 3.31
CA LEU A 29 15.54 -3.59 2.40
C LEU A 29 16.40 -3.28 1.17
N VAL A 30 17.39 -4.10 0.91
CA VAL A 30 18.22 -4.01 -0.30
C VAL A 30 17.66 -4.96 -1.36
N ILE A 31 17.41 -4.41 -2.54
CA ILE A 31 16.94 -5.19 -3.68
C ILE A 31 18.06 -5.19 -4.72
N PRO A 32 18.78 -6.32 -4.86
CA PRO A 32 19.90 -6.38 -5.79
C PRO A 32 19.50 -6.13 -7.25
N ALA A 33 20.43 -5.60 -8.03
CA ALA A 33 20.25 -5.41 -9.46
C ALA A 33 19.80 -6.70 -10.13
N GLY A 34 18.79 -6.62 -10.98
CA GLY A 34 18.25 -7.75 -11.72
C GLY A 34 17.29 -8.65 -10.94
N GLN A 35 17.08 -8.42 -9.67
CA GLN A 35 16.16 -9.22 -8.86
C GLN A 35 14.70 -8.80 -9.10
N ARG A 36 13.84 -9.80 -9.24
CA ARG A 36 12.40 -9.60 -9.43
C ARG A 36 11.61 -10.21 -8.30
N LYS A 37 10.40 -9.71 -8.10
CA LYS A 37 9.43 -10.20 -7.11
C LYS A 37 9.98 -10.29 -5.69
N VAL A 38 10.78 -9.28 -5.31
CA VAL A 38 11.25 -9.18 -3.94
C VAL A 38 10.12 -8.65 -3.07
N GLN A 39 9.64 -9.45 -2.14
CA GLN A 39 8.52 -9.09 -1.28
C GLN A 39 8.90 -7.95 -0.32
N LEU A 40 8.01 -6.96 -0.20
CA LEU A 40 8.14 -5.89 0.76
C LEU A 40 7.67 -6.31 2.15
N PHE A 41 6.70 -7.20 2.21
CA PHE A 41 6.24 -7.84 3.44
C PHE A 41 5.62 -9.20 3.13
N PRO A 42 5.59 -10.12 4.11
CA PRO A 42 5.01 -11.45 3.91
C PRO A 42 3.52 -11.37 3.57
N SER A 43 3.05 -12.32 2.74
CA SER A 43 1.64 -12.47 2.42
C SER A 43 0.95 -13.23 3.57
N ASP A 44 0.47 -12.50 4.56
CA ASP A 44 -0.20 -13.06 5.74
C ASP A 44 -1.67 -12.67 5.84
N LEU A 45 -2.25 -12.12 4.75
CA LEU A 45 -3.65 -11.74 4.67
C LEU A 45 -4.49 -12.69 3.85
N THR A 46 -3.98 -13.87 3.53
CA THR A 46 -4.73 -14.89 2.78
C THR A 46 -6.02 -15.24 3.50
N ASP A 47 -7.13 -15.25 2.77
CA ASP A 47 -8.49 -15.49 3.28
C ASP A 47 -8.97 -14.45 4.30
N LYS A 48 -8.33 -13.29 4.36
CA LYS A 48 -8.79 -12.16 5.15
C LYS A 48 -9.60 -11.19 4.29
N ARG A 49 -10.43 -10.41 4.95
CA ARG A 49 -11.23 -9.36 4.33
C ARG A 49 -10.89 -8.03 4.95
N GLY A 50 -10.95 -6.98 4.17
CA GLY A 50 -10.70 -5.65 4.68
C GLY A 50 -10.66 -4.59 3.60
N ILE A 51 -9.99 -3.49 3.92
CA ILE A 51 -9.83 -2.34 3.02
C ILE A 51 -8.38 -1.88 3.08
N VAL A 52 -7.75 -1.77 1.91
CA VAL A 52 -6.42 -1.15 1.80
C VAL A 52 -6.58 0.37 1.79
N LEU A 53 -5.84 1.06 2.65
CA LEU A 53 -5.94 2.51 2.82
C LEU A 53 -4.74 3.26 2.28
N GLN A 54 -3.53 2.75 2.51
CA GLN A 54 -2.33 3.49 2.16
C GLN A 54 -1.13 2.59 1.93
N PHE A 55 -0.35 2.97 0.94
CA PHE A 55 0.99 2.45 0.72
C PHE A 55 1.91 3.62 0.40
N ALA A 56 3.08 3.64 1.01
CA ALA A 56 4.11 4.63 0.72
C ALA A 56 5.48 3.97 0.82
N MET A 57 6.41 4.39 -0.02
CA MET A 57 7.73 3.79 -0.05
C MET A 57 8.73 4.78 -0.60
N ASN A 58 9.94 4.80 -0.03
CA ASN A 58 11.05 5.51 -0.64
C ASN A 58 12.06 4.53 -1.25
N SER A 59 12.83 5.02 -2.18
CA SER A 59 13.91 4.27 -2.82
C SER A 59 15.03 5.24 -3.21
N ASN A 60 16.24 4.74 -3.27
CA ASN A 60 17.38 5.47 -3.85
C ASN A 60 17.58 5.19 -5.34
N ASN A 61 16.75 4.33 -5.93
CA ASN A 61 16.81 3.97 -7.34
C ASN A 61 15.43 4.16 -7.98
N PRO A 62 15.25 5.13 -8.89
CA PRO A 62 13.93 5.42 -9.45
C PRO A 62 13.52 4.47 -10.57
N GLY A 63 14.41 3.59 -11.01
CA GLY A 63 14.14 2.64 -12.10
C GLY A 63 13.43 1.38 -11.64
N ILE A 64 13.17 1.20 -10.35
CA ILE A 64 12.44 0.05 -9.85
C ILE A 64 10.94 0.21 -10.09
N THR A 65 10.24 -0.92 -10.14
CA THR A 65 8.78 -0.95 -10.25
C THR A 65 8.22 -1.65 -9.02
N PHE A 66 7.29 -1.00 -8.34
CA PHE A 66 6.59 -1.64 -7.24
C PHE A 66 5.23 -2.14 -7.68
N TYR A 67 4.75 -3.15 -6.99
CA TYR A 67 3.43 -3.76 -7.22
C TYR A 67 2.73 -3.93 -5.89
N VAL A 68 1.51 -3.45 -5.80
CA VAL A 68 0.58 -3.77 -4.71
C VAL A 68 -0.52 -4.62 -5.32
N VAL A 69 -0.62 -5.86 -4.86
CA VAL A 69 -1.59 -6.83 -5.38
C VAL A 69 -2.71 -6.97 -4.37
N ILE A 70 -3.91 -6.62 -4.81
CA ILE A 70 -5.12 -6.66 -4.00
C ILE A 70 -6.07 -7.66 -4.66
N ASP A 71 -6.23 -8.82 -4.04
CA ASP A 71 -6.87 -9.99 -4.64
C ASP A 71 -6.17 -10.33 -5.98
N ASN A 72 -6.82 -10.17 -7.10
CA ASN A 72 -6.23 -10.39 -8.42
C ASN A 72 -5.88 -9.08 -9.15
N ARG A 73 -6.06 -7.96 -8.50
CA ARG A 73 -5.80 -6.64 -9.08
C ARG A 73 -4.40 -6.18 -8.73
N ARG A 74 -3.63 -5.79 -9.73
CA ARG A 74 -2.29 -5.23 -9.52
C ARG A 74 -2.33 -3.72 -9.74
N ILE A 75 -1.86 -2.99 -8.73
CA ILE A 75 -1.55 -1.57 -8.85
C ILE A 75 -0.05 -1.48 -8.88
N PHE A 76 0.51 -0.90 -9.93
CA PHE A 76 1.95 -0.85 -10.10
C PHE A 76 2.39 0.49 -10.65
N ALA A 77 3.64 0.85 -10.36
CA ALA A 77 4.24 2.03 -10.92
C ALA A 77 5.77 1.96 -10.85
N ASN A 78 6.39 2.58 -11.83
CA ASN A 78 7.82 2.86 -11.87
C ASN A 78 8.00 4.34 -11.54
N PHE A 79 8.98 4.67 -10.68
CA PHE A 79 9.19 6.04 -10.23
C PHE A 79 9.50 6.99 -11.39
N THR A 80 10.41 6.57 -12.27
CA THR A 80 10.79 7.38 -13.44
C THR A 80 9.58 7.62 -14.36
N GLN A 81 8.78 6.58 -14.60
CA GLN A 81 7.60 6.72 -15.45
C GLN A 81 6.56 7.66 -14.85
N LEU A 82 6.35 7.60 -13.53
CA LEU A 82 5.44 8.54 -12.85
C LEU A 82 5.91 9.98 -12.99
N ASN A 83 7.20 10.22 -12.80
CA ASN A 83 7.76 11.55 -12.94
C ASN A 83 7.63 12.06 -14.38
N ASP A 84 7.95 11.22 -15.36
CA ASP A 84 7.87 11.57 -16.78
C ASP A 84 6.44 11.87 -17.20
N ALA A 85 5.46 11.21 -16.59
CA ALA A 85 4.04 11.43 -16.84
C ALA A 85 3.47 12.65 -16.09
N GLY A 86 4.26 13.32 -15.26
CA GLY A 86 3.83 14.52 -14.54
C GLY A 86 3.18 14.28 -13.19
N TYR A 87 3.33 13.09 -12.63
CA TYR A 87 2.69 12.73 -11.34
C TYR A 87 3.60 12.97 -10.13
N THR A 88 4.49 13.94 -10.21
CA THR A 88 5.32 14.35 -9.07
C THR A 88 4.76 15.64 -8.48
N GLY A 89 4.55 15.63 -7.16
CA GLY A 89 4.04 16.79 -6.44
C GLY A 89 2.53 16.95 -6.47
N TYR A 90 1.81 16.00 -7.06
CA TYR A 90 0.35 16.03 -7.14
C TYR A 90 -0.23 14.88 -6.34
N TYR A 91 -0.98 15.20 -5.30
CA TYR A 91 -1.80 14.21 -4.62
C TYR A 91 -2.92 13.73 -5.56
N ILE A 92 -2.97 12.42 -5.78
CA ILE A 92 -4.03 11.79 -6.57
C ILE A 92 -4.58 10.63 -5.74
N ARG A 93 -5.90 10.62 -5.55
CA ARG A 93 -6.55 9.52 -4.87
C ARG A 93 -6.67 8.31 -5.80
N ASP A 94 -6.47 7.12 -5.24
CA ASP A 94 -6.65 5.82 -5.90
C ASP A 94 -5.62 5.51 -7.00
N MET A 95 -4.59 6.34 -7.12
CA MET A 95 -3.50 6.13 -8.07
C MET A 95 -2.14 6.42 -7.40
N PRO A 96 -1.07 5.73 -7.82
CA PRO A 96 0.26 6.10 -7.36
C PRO A 96 0.66 7.50 -7.82
N TRP A 97 1.34 8.22 -6.93
CA TRP A 97 1.90 9.54 -7.23
C TRP A 97 3.19 9.74 -6.43
N LEU A 98 4.06 10.62 -6.88
CA LEU A 98 5.33 10.87 -6.22
C LEU A 98 5.25 12.16 -5.39
N SER A 99 5.65 12.08 -4.12
CA SER A 99 5.85 13.27 -3.31
C SER A 99 7.27 13.82 -3.47
N GLU A 100 8.21 13.03 -3.96
CA GLU A 100 9.57 13.48 -4.22
C GLU A 100 10.20 12.69 -5.37
N TYR A 101 10.92 13.41 -6.23
CA TYR A 101 11.77 12.83 -7.26
C TYR A 101 13.04 13.68 -7.34
N ASN A 102 14.05 13.29 -6.55
CA ASN A 102 15.26 14.08 -6.37
C ASN A 102 16.49 13.28 -6.83
N THR A 103 16.98 13.61 -8.04
CA THR A 103 18.13 12.93 -8.63
C THR A 103 19.46 13.33 -7.96
N THR A 104 19.54 14.53 -7.40
CA THR A 104 20.76 15.00 -6.72
C THR A 104 20.95 14.26 -5.39
N GLY A 105 19.87 14.11 -4.62
CA GLY A 105 19.92 13.42 -3.33
C GLY A 105 19.64 11.92 -3.40
N ASN A 106 19.29 11.41 -4.58
CA ASN A 106 18.85 10.01 -4.75
C ASN A 106 17.69 9.63 -3.82
N ILE A 107 16.70 10.50 -3.76
CA ILE A 107 15.51 10.28 -2.92
C ILE A 107 14.28 10.31 -3.81
N TYR A 108 13.55 9.22 -3.80
CA TYR A 108 12.34 9.04 -4.59
C TYR A 108 11.26 8.45 -3.70
N VAL A 109 10.11 9.12 -3.62
CA VAL A 109 9.03 8.73 -2.69
C VAL A 109 7.73 8.59 -3.45
N VAL A 110 7.14 7.40 -3.37
CA VAL A 110 5.84 7.10 -3.97
C VAL A 110 4.78 6.95 -2.89
N ASN A 111 3.57 7.35 -3.21
CA ASN A 111 2.41 7.24 -2.35
C ASN A 111 1.22 6.67 -3.10
N LEU A 112 0.42 5.91 -2.39
CA LEU A 112 -0.89 5.44 -2.84
C LEU A 112 -1.87 5.63 -1.69
N ASN A 113 -2.90 6.43 -1.91
CA ASN A 113 -3.97 6.67 -0.93
C ASN A 113 -5.27 6.18 -1.56
N THR A 114 -5.95 5.27 -0.89
CA THR A 114 -7.07 4.57 -1.49
C THR A 114 -8.06 4.03 -0.46
N GLU A 115 -9.15 3.46 -0.93
CA GLU A 115 -10.09 2.65 -0.16
C GLU A 115 -10.47 1.45 -1.00
N ILE A 116 -9.55 0.51 -1.19
CA ILE A 116 -9.79 -0.66 -2.03
C ILE A 116 -10.11 -1.86 -1.14
N PRO A 117 -11.33 -2.41 -1.24
CA PRO A 117 -11.69 -3.60 -0.48
C PRO A 117 -10.97 -4.83 -1.03
N PHE A 118 -10.68 -5.77 -0.13
CA PHE A 118 -10.16 -7.07 -0.48
C PHE A 118 -10.90 -8.18 0.27
N ASN A 119 -10.96 -9.36 -0.35
CA ASN A 119 -11.65 -10.52 0.21
C ASN A 119 -10.74 -11.74 0.32
N ASN A 120 -9.52 -11.66 -0.15
CA ASN A 120 -8.70 -12.86 -0.30
C ASN A 120 -7.26 -12.65 0.14
N ASP A 121 -6.56 -11.68 -0.44
CA ASP A 121 -5.15 -11.46 -0.12
C ASP A 121 -4.68 -10.07 -0.55
N VAL A 122 -3.67 -9.56 0.16
CA VAL A 122 -2.94 -8.35 -0.22
C VAL A 122 -1.46 -8.58 0.05
N TYR A 123 -0.63 -8.27 -0.93
CA TYR A 123 0.81 -8.29 -0.76
C TYR A 123 1.47 -7.26 -1.68
N ALA A 124 2.73 -6.98 -1.44
CA ALA A 124 3.48 -6.03 -2.25
C ALA A 124 4.87 -6.58 -2.56
N TYR A 125 5.36 -6.29 -3.75
CA TYR A 125 6.70 -6.68 -4.16
C TYR A 125 7.30 -5.65 -5.10
N VAL A 126 8.61 -5.76 -5.33
CA VAL A 126 9.36 -4.87 -6.19
C VAL A 126 10.17 -5.68 -7.20
N ASP A 127 10.19 -5.20 -8.44
CA ASP A 127 11.11 -5.64 -9.47
C ASP A 127 12.22 -4.62 -9.63
N ASN A 128 13.45 -5.05 -9.55
CA ASN A 128 14.60 -4.24 -9.89
C ASN A 128 15.25 -4.78 -11.18
N THR A 129 14.85 -4.21 -12.30
CA THR A 129 15.38 -4.58 -13.61
C THR A 129 16.54 -3.67 -14.04
N THR A 130 17.03 -2.83 -13.15
CA THR A 130 18.15 -1.93 -13.40
C THR A 130 19.49 -2.63 -13.18
N THR A 131 20.57 -1.95 -13.52
CA THR A 131 21.94 -2.44 -13.31
C THR A 131 22.52 -2.07 -11.96
N SER A 132 21.75 -1.39 -11.12
CA SER A 132 22.16 -0.94 -9.79
C SER A 132 21.24 -1.51 -8.73
N ASP A 133 21.77 -1.74 -7.53
CA ASP A 133 20.94 -2.12 -6.39
C ASP A 133 19.98 -0.98 -6.04
N ALA A 134 18.87 -1.35 -5.43
CA ALA A 134 17.94 -0.40 -4.86
C ALA A 134 17.84 -0.61 -3.35
N VAL A 135 17.81 0.48 -2.60
CA VAL A 135 17.59 0.43 -1.15
C VAL A 135 16.25 1.07 -0.84
N ILE A 136 15.38 0.29 -0.23
CA ILE A 136 14.12 0.76 0.29
C ILE A 136 14.38 1.14 1.74
N GLY A 137 14.56 2.44 2.00
CA GLY A 137 14.87 2.93 3.34
C GLY A 137 13.66 2.95 4.25
N SER A 138 12.48 3.20 3.70
CA SER A 138 11.23 3.24 4.45
C SER A 138 10.07 2.78 3.57
N MET A 139 9.14 2.07 4.18
CA MET A 139 7.88 1.68 3.55
C MET A 139 6.81 1.65 4.64
N GLY A 140 5.62 2.12 4.31
CA GLY A 140 4.45 1.99 5.16
C GLY A 140 3.29 1.41 4.37
N PHE A 141 2.59 0.46 4.96
CA PHE A 141 1.37 -0.12 4.43
C PHE A 141 0.32 -0.12 5.53
N HIS A 142 -0.85 0.40 5.24
CA HIS A 142 -1.97 0.45 6.18
C HIS A 142 -3.24 -0.09 5.54
N ALA A 143 -3.84 -1.04 6.21
CA ALA A 143 -5.14 -1.61 5.86
C ALA A 143 -5.98 -1.77 7.13
N ILE A 144 -7.26 -2.00 6.94
CA ILE A 144 -8.17 -2.40 8.01
C ILE A 144 -8.63 -3.81 7.70
N ILE A 145 -8.54 -4.69 8.68
CA ILE A 145 -8.99 -6.09 8.56
C ILE A 145 -10.29 -6.24 9.31
N PHE A 146 -11.24 -6.90 8.68
CA PHE A 146 -12.55 -7.19 9.25
C PHE A 146 -12.55 -8.59 9.87
N ASN A 147 -12.96 -8.65 11.13
CA ASN A 147 -13.16 -9.90 11.83
C ASN A 147 -14.57 -10.43 11.58
N LYS A 148 -14.81 -11.66 11.98
CA LYS A 148 -16.12 -12.31 11.88
C LYS A 148 -17.20 -11.43 12.56
N GLY A 149 -18.31 -11.23 11.88
CA GLY A 149 -19.42 -10.40 12.39
C GLY A 149 -19.36 -8.95 11.99
N PHE A 150 -18.28 -8.50 11.34
CA PHE A 150 -18.15 -7.09 10.94
C PHE A 150 -19.30 -6.64 10.04
N TYR A 151 -19.60 -7.39 8.99
CA TYR A 151 -20.63 -6.96 8.02
C TYR A 151 -22.03 -6.93 8.63
N LYS A 152 -22.30 -7.83 9.58
CA LYS A 152 -23.57 -7.78 10.33
C LYS A 152 -23.63 -6.52 11.19
N ALA A 153 -22.58 -6.21 11.91
CA ALA A 153 -22.51 -5.00 12.73
C ALA A 153 -22.64 -3.73 11.87
N LEU A 154 -21.99 -3.70 10.71
CA LEU A 154 -22.10 -2.60 9.76
C LEU A 154 -23.54 -2.44 9.26
N ALA A 155 -24.18 -3.52 8.87
CA ALA A 155 -25.58 -3.49 8.40
C ALA A 155 -26.53 -3.00 9.48
N ASP A 156 -26.35 -3.46 10.72
CA ASP A 156 -27.18 -3.03 11.85
C ASP A 156 -27.00 -1.53 12.11
N LEU A 157 -25.76 -1.04 12.04
CA LEU A 157 -25.49 0.39 12.22
C LEU A 157 -26.12 1.24 11.11
N LYS A 158 -25.99 0.82 9.85
CA LYS A 158 -26.60 1.51 8.71
C LYS A 158 -28.12 1.56 8.79
N ASN A 159 -28.72 0.54 9.41
CA ASN A 159 -30.19 0.45 9.59
C ASN A 159 -30.66 1.09 10.88
N GLY A 160 -29.78 1.80 11.61
CA GLY A 160 -30.14 2.47 12.85
C GLY A 160 -30.30 1.54 14.04
N LYS A 161 -29.80 0.33 13.99
CA LYS A 161 -29.78 -0.61 15.10
C LYS A 161 -28.46 -0.50 15.86
N GLU A 162 -28.51 -0.62 17.12
CA GLU A 162 -27.34 -0.64 18.01
C GLU A 162 -26.98 -2.06 18.44
#